data_2ca90670a57e8fb93a36196e5cf235ed
#
_entry.id   2ca90670a57e8fb93a36196e5cf235ed
#
_cell.length_a   1.000
_cell.length_b   1.000
_cell.length_c   1.000
_cell.angle_alpha   90.00
_cell.angle_beta   90.00
_cell.angle_gamma   90.00
#
_symmetry.space_group_name_H-M   'P 1'
#
loop_
_entity.id
_entity.type
_entity.pdbx_description
1 polymer ?
#
loop_
_entity_poly.entity_id
_entity_poly.type
_entity_poly.pdbx_seq_one_letter_code
_entity_poly.pdbx_strand_id
1 'polypeptide(L)'
;MSATERPRRLYRYVIDHDKGFAPNPFFGVCTLACCKPSIRKYAETGDIVVGFGPKKYKLDGQIIYWMEVDEIIDFSTYWEDPRFRMKRPQMGGSLCLCFGDNIYHRCPDTGEWIQEESFHSDPNSLVGLGNLKRDTGRTEKVLIGREYAYWGGFALAPPERFHCLIKGGIGEQYSVDDEALKEEFIAWLKDLPDRGFVHDPADWSRDPKLKQLFQLERAKC
;
A
#
# COMPACT_ATOMS: atom_id res chain seq x y z
N MET A 1 -20.56 -23.53 19.91
CA MET A 1 -21.21 -22.38 19.23
C MET A 1 -20.18 -21.82 18.27
N SER A 2 -20.35 -22.04 16.96
CA SER A 2 -19.47 -21.45 15.94
C SER A 2 -19.68 -19.94 15.98
N ALA A 3 -18.62 -19.18 16.26
CA ALA A 3 -18.66 -17.75 16.04
C ALA A 3 -18.99 -17.55 14.55
N THR A 4 -20.10 -16.90 14.26
CA THR A 4 -20.42 -16.48 12.89
C THR A 4 -19.33 -15.51 12.48
N GLU A 5 -18.36 -15.98 11.67
CA GLU A 5 -17.36 -15.11 11.07
C GLU A 5 -18.09 -14.02 10.31
N ARG A 6 -17.75 -12.76 10.61
CA ARG A 6 -18.30 -11.66 9.84
C ARG A 6 -17.91 -11.78 8.36
N PRO A 7 -18.77 -11.37 7.43
CA PRO A 7 -18.40 -11.33 6.02
C PRO A 7 -17.15 -10.46 5.82
N ARG A 8 -16.18 -10.97 5.06
CA ARG A 8 -14.98 -10.21 4.70
C ARG A 8 -15.36 -8.97 3.89
N ARG A 9 -14.65 -7.87 4.10
CA ARG A 9 -14.84 -6.63 3.34
C ARG A 9 -13.85 -6.56 2.18
N LEU A 10 -14.29 -5.87 1.11
CA LEU A 10 -13.46 -5.55 -0.04
C LEU A 10 -13.25 -4.03 -0.08
N TYR A 11 -12.08 -3.58 0.37
CA TYR A 11 -11.67 -2.18 0.27
C TYR A 11 -11.10 -1.90 -1.11
N ARG A 12 -11.58 -0.82 -1.74
CA ARG A 12 -11.21 -0.42 -3.10
C ARG A 12 -10.86 1.05 -3.13
N TYR A 13 -9.75 1.40 -3.77
CA TYR A 13 -9.35 2.80 -3.93
C TYR A 13 -8.48 3.01 -5.16
N VAL A 14 -8.30 4.28 -5.58
CA VAL A 14 -7.37 4.65 -6.65
C VAL A 14 -6.05 5.08 -6.04
N ILE A 15 -4.96 4.54 -6.56
CA ILE A 15 -3.59 4.92 -6.23
C ILE A 15 -3.20 6.07 -7.14
N ASP A 16 -3.17 7.29 -6.61
CA ASP A 16 -2.81 8.46 -7.40
C ASP A 16 -1.31 8.55 -7.68
N HIS A 17 -0.49 8.17 -6.72
CA HIS A 17 0.97 8.09 -6.83
C HIS A 17 1.44 6.70 -6.45
N ASP A 18 1.82 5.92 -7.46
CA ASP A 18 2.31 4.56 -7.30
C ASP A 18 3.83 4.54 -7.29
N LYS A 19 4.40 4.71 -6.11
CA LYS A 19 5.85 4.71 -5.85
C LYS A 19 6.33 3.48 -5.09
N GLY A 20 5.43 2.54 -4.78
CA GLY A 20 5.73 1.41 -3.90
C GLY A 20 5.90 1.83 -2.44
N PHE A 21 5.25 2.94 -2.03
CA PHE A 21 5.27 3.45 -0.67
C PHE A 21 3.99 3.15 0.10
N ALA A 22 2.83 3.32 -0.54
CA ALA A 22 1.51 3.02 0.05
C ALA A 22 0.53 2.55 -1.04
N PRO A 23 0.50 1.23 -1.32
CA PRO A 23 1.11 0.11 -0.58
C PRO A 23 2.62 0.00 -0.77
N ASN A 24 3.30 -0.67 0.19
CA ASN A 24 4.70 -1.06 0.06
C ASN A 24 4.80 -2.58 -0.18
N PRO A 25 5.09 -3.03 -1.42
CA PRO A 25 5.07 -4.44 -1.79
C PRO A 25 6.41 -5.16 -1.62
N PHE A 26 7.45 -4.48 -1.10
CA PHE A 26 8.82 -4.98 -1.10
C PHE A 26 9.10 -5.91 0.08
N PHE A 27 10.19 -6.67 -0.03
CA PHE A 27 10.76 -7.52 1.03
C PHE A 27 9.82 -8.62 1.53
N GLY A 28 9.06 -9.23 0.60
CA GLY A 28 8.31 -10.46 0.84
C GLY A 28 6.93 -10.30 1.47
N VAL A 29 6.53 -9.09 1.85
CA VAL A 29 5.19 -8.79 2.35
C VAL A 29 4.70 -7.46 1.80
N CYS A 30 3.38 -7.33 1.60
CA CYS A 30 2.75 -6.06 1.27
C CYS A 30 2.28 -5.37 2.55
N THR A 31 2.63 -4.10 2.72
CA THR A 31 2.20 -3.32 3.89
C THR A 31 1.45 -2.07 3.47
N LEU A 32 0.48 -1.68 4.29
CA LEU A 32 -0.18 -0.38 4.21
C LEU A 32 -0.05 0.30 5.57
N ALA A 33 1.09 1.00 5.75
CA ALA A 33 1.42 1.73 6.97
C ALA A 33 1.09 3.21 6.86
N CYS A 34 1.27 3.78 5.67
CA CYS A 34 1.05 5.19 5.39
C CYS A 34 -0.20 5.40 4.55
N CYS A 35 -0.71 6.63 4.53
CA CYS A 35 -1.93 6.97 3.78
C CYS A 35 -3.17 6.14 4.21
N LYS A 36 -4.28 6.29 3.50
CA LYS A 36 -5.52 5.50 3.67
C LYS A 36 -5.93 5.24 5.13
N PRO A 37 -5.98 6.27 6.00
CA PRO A 37 -6.26 6.08 7.42
C PRO A 37 -7.62 5.43 7.70
N SER A 38 -8.62 5.63 6.83
CA SER A 38 -9.94 4.99 6.97
C SER A 38 -9.84 3.48 6.72
N ILE A 39 -9.14 3.04 5.65
CA ILE A 39 -8.93 1.61 5.41
C ILE A 39 -8.19 1.00 6.59
N ARG A 40 -7.06 1.58 7.00
CA ARG A 40 -6.27 1.06 8.12
C ARG A 40 -7.06 0.99 9.43
N LYS A 41 -7.94 1.96 9.69
CA LYS A 41 -8.76 2.00 10.90
C LYS A 41 -9.78 0.87 10.96
N TYR A 42 -10.47 0.61 9.85
CA TYR A 42 -11.66 -0.24 9.82
C TYR A 42 -11.42 -1.64 9.26
N ALA A 43 -10.27 -1.87 8.61
CA ALA A 43 -9.91 -3.20 8.16
C ALA A 43 -9.63 -4.15 9.33
N GLU A 44 -9.96 -5.41 9.11
CA GLU A 44 -9.72 -6.52 10.02
C GLU A 44 -9.02 -7.65 9.26
N THR A 45 -8.44 -8.59 9.97
CA THR A 45 -7.83 -9.78 9.38
C THR A 45 -8.84 -10.54 8.51
N GLY A 46 -8.41 -10.98 7.34
CA GLY A 46 -9.24 -11.63 6.31
C GLY A 46 -9.87 -10.67 5.31
N ASP A 47 -9.83 -9.35 5.54
CA ASP A 47 -10.31 -8.36 4.57
C ASP A 47 -9.37 -8.25 3.36
N ILE A 48 -9.93 -7.87 2.22
CA ILE A 48 -9.19 -7.68 0.97
C ILE A 48 -9.06 -6.19 0.67
N VAL A 49 -7.86 -5.77 0.27
CA VAL A 49 -7.59 -4.40 -0.19
C VAL A 49 -7.13 -4.45 -1.65
N VAL A 50 -7.77 -3.65 -2.50
CA VAL A 50 -7.45 -3.55 -3.93
C VAL A 50 -7.18 -2.09 -4.31
N GLY A 51 -6.05 -1.85 -4.94
CA GLY A 51 -5.67 -0.55 -5.50
C GLY A 51 -5.77 -0.54 -7.02
N PHE A 52 -6.53 0.43 -7.55
CA PHE A 52 -6.66 0.67 -8.99
C PHE A 52 -5.75 1.78 -9.47
N GLY A 53 -5.38 1.72 -10.73
CA GLY A 53 -4.49 2.69 -11.35
C GLY A 53 -5.14 4.05 -11.63
N PRO A 54 -4.33 5.12 -11.73
CA PRO A 54 -4.81 6.46 -12.00
C PRO A 54 -4.99 6.72 -13.51
N LYS A 55 -5.95 7.59 -13.84
CA LYS A 55 -6.18 8.07 -15.22
C LYS A 55 -4.93 8.68 -15.87
N LYS A 56 -4.12 9.40 -15.09
CA LYS A 56 -2.93 10.11 -15.60
C LYS A 56 -1.94 9.21 -16.32
N TYR A 57 -1.95 7.90 -16.03
CA TYR A 57 -1.07 6.92 -16.65
C TYR A 57 -1.80 5.98 -17.61
N LYS A 58 -3.07 6.23 -17.90
CA LYS A 58 -3.95 5.34 -18.67
C LYS A 58 -4.07 3.94 -18.05
N LEU A 59 -4.08 3.92 -16.71
CA LEU A 59 -4.25 2.71 -15.90
C LEU A 59 -5.60 2.69 -15.17
N ASP A 60 -6.50 3.62 -15.51
CA ASP A 60 -7.83 3.66 -14.91
C ASP A 60 -8.58 2.34 -15.14
N GLY A 61 -9.17 1.85 -14.06
CA GLY A 61 -9.87 0.58 -14.06
C GLY A 61 -8.98 -0.67 -13.99
N GLN A 62 -7.66 -0.53 -14.08
CA GLN A 62 -6.71 -1.64 -13.96
C GLN A 62 -6.24 -1.78 -12.52
N ILE A 63 -5.96 -3.01 -12.09
CA ILE A 63 -5.53 -3.35 -10.74
C ILE A 63 -4.02 -3.20 -10.64
N ILE A 64 -3.55 -2.31 -9.77
CA ILE A 64 -2.13 -2.13 -9.43
C ILE A 64 -1.68 -3.23 -8.48
N TYR A 65 -2.51 -3.52 -7.47
CA TYR A 65 -2.26 -4.57 -6.48
C TYR A 65 -3.53 -5.02 -5.79
N TRP A 66 -3.44 -6.18 -5.16
CA TRP A 66 -4.35 -6.61 -4.12
C TRP A 66 -3.57 -7.24 -2.97
N MET A 67 -4.14 -7.23 -1.78
CA MET A 67 -3.63 -7.99 -0.64
C MET A 67 -4.77 -8.46 0.26
N GLU A 68 -4.61 -9.62 0.87
CA GLU A 68 -5.38 -10.02 2.06
C GLU A 68 -4.70 -9.47 3.31
N VAL A 69 -5.48 -8.98 4.24
CA VAL A 69 -4.97 -8.52 5.53
C VAL A 69 -4.75 -9.73 6.44
N ASP A 70 -3.50 -10.15 6.60
CA ASP A 70 -3.13 -11.30 7.43
C ASP A 70 -2.87 -10.92 8.88
N GLU A 71 -2.30 -9.73 9.08
CA GLU A 71 -1.85 -9.26 10.39
C GLU A 71 -2.06 -7.75 10.51
N ILE A 72 -2.42 -7.32 11.70
CA ILE A 72 -2.57 -5.90 12.03
C ILE A 72 -1.77 -5.64 13.30
N ILE A 73 -0.82 -4.70 13.22
CA ILE A 73 -0.01 -4.25 14.35
C ILE A 73 -0.04 -2.72 14.43
N ASP A 74 0.45 -2.16 15.52
CA ASP A 74 0.63 -0.71 15.64
C ASP A 74 1.99 -0.25 15.08
N PHE A 75 2.16 1.05 14.93
CA PHE A 75 3.39 1.64 14.39
C PHE A 75 4.63 1.33 15.24
N SER A 76 4.52 1.32 16.57
CA SER A 76 5.66 1.04 17.44
C SER A 76 6.11 -0.40 17.30
N THR A 77 5.16 -1.34 17.29
CA THR A 77 5.44 -2.75 17.00
C THR A 77 6.04 -2.92 15.59
N TYR A 78 5.51 -2.21 14.59
CA TYR A 78 6.02 -2.26 13.22
C TYR A 78 7.46 -1.76 13.13
N TRP A 79 7.78 -0.71 13.90
CA TRP A 79 9.14 -0.17 13.97
C TRP A 79 10.11 -1.13 14.65
N GLU A 80 9.73 -1.72 15.77
CA GLU A 80 10.62 -2.55 16.58
C GLU A 80 10.84 -3.95 16.01
N ASP A 81 9.85 -4.50 15.31
CA ASP A 81 9.89 -5.88 14.80
C ASP A 81 10.97 -6.04 13.71
N PRO A 82 11.93 -6.95 13.91
CA PRO A 82 13.04 -7.18 12.96
C PRO A 82 12.56 -7.65 11.59
N ARG A 83 11.37 -8.24 11.46
CA ARG A 83 10.78 -8.64 10.17
C ARG A 83 10.62 -7.45 9.22
N PHE A 84 10.40 -6.25 9.76
CA PHE A 84 10.11 -5.04 8.98
C PHE A 84 11.26 -4.02 8.96
N ARG A 85 12.46 -4.42 9.38
CA ARG A 85 13.63 -3.54 9.36
C ARG A 85 13.97 -3.03 7.95
N MET A 86 13.83 -3.89 6.93
CA MET A 86 14.05 -3.52 5.53
C MET A 86 12.99 -2.55 4.97
N LYS A 87 11.87 -2.39 5.66
CA LYS A 87 10.81 -1.42 5.34
C LYS A 87 11.13 -0.01 5.86
N ARG A 88 12.16 0.16 6.67
CA ARG A 88 12.66 1.48 7.10
C ARG A 88 13.36 2.15 5.92
N PRO A 89 13.03 3.43 5.59
CA PRO A 89 13.62 4.09 4.44
C PRO A 89 15.13 4.28 4.59
N GLN A 90 15.84 4.09 3.49
CA GLN A 90 17.27 4.35 3.37
C GLN A 90 17.47 5.24 2.13
N MET A 91 17.55 6.55 2.35
CA MET A 91 17.53 7.57 1.28
C MET A 91 18.72 7.50 0.32
N GLY A 92 19.80 6.83 0.69
CA GLY A 92 20.96 6.55 -0.17
C GLY A 92 20.96 5.16 -0.82
N GLY A 93 19.90 4.37 -0.61
CA GLY A 93 19.77 3.01 -1.11
C GLY A 93 19.09 2.90 -2.47
N SER A 94 18.73 1.67 -2.84
CA SER A 94 17.89 1.42 -4.02
C SER A 94 16.50 2.04 -3.85
N LEU A 95 15.74 2.20 -4.94
CA LEU A 95 14.39 2.76 -4.85
C LEU A 95 13.47 1.97 -3.91
N CYS A 96 13.57 0.64 -3.88
CA CYS A 96 12.83 -0.17 -2.91
C CYS A 96 13.13 0.23 -1.45
N LEU A 97 14.38 0.58 -1.16
CA LEU A 97 14.80 1.04 0.17
C LEU A 97 14.42 2.50 0.42
N CYS A 98 14.53 3.37 -0.60
CA CYS A 98 14.13 4.78 -0.46
C CYS A 98 12.63 4.96 -0.18
N PHE A 99 11.79 4.07 -0.73
CA PHE A 99 10.34 4.11 -0.53
C PHE A 99 9.85 3.23 0.62
N GLY A 100 10.69 2.95 1.61
CA GLY A 100 10.25 2.28 2.84
C GLY A 100 9.11 3.02 3.53
N ASP A 101 8.11 2.30 4.04
CA ASP A 101 6.90 2.82 4.68
C ASP A 101 6.89 2.73 6.21
N ASN A 102 7.94 2.14 6.81
CA ASN A 102 8.13 2.04 8.25
C ASN A 102 8.82 3.30 8.77
N ILE A 103 8.04 4.38 8.95
CA ILE A 103 8.55 5.74 9.18
C ILE A 103 8.01 6.42 10.44
N TYR A 104 6.99 5.83 11.08
CA TYR A 104 6.38 6.40 12.29
C TYR A 104 6.61 5.51 13.48
N HIS A 105 7.11 6.08 14.56
CA HIS A 105 7.23 5.39 15.84
C HIS A 105 7.19 6.39 17.00
N ARG A 106 7.14 5.89 18.22
CA ARG A 106 7.15 6.75 19.40
C ARG A 106 8.54 6.83 20.00
N CYS A 107 8.92 8.02 20.49
CA CYS A 107 10.09 8.19 21.32
C CYS A 107 9.89 7.37 22.61
N PRO A 108 10.82 6.46 22.96
CA PRO A 108 10.68 5.65 24.16
C PRO A 108 10.62 6.49 25.46
N ASP A 109 11.30 7.63 25.50
CA ASP A 109 11.43 8.46 26.68
C ASP A 109 10.26 9.43 26.86
N THR A 110 9.74 10.02 25.79
CA THR A 110 8.73 11.08 25.84
C THR A 110 7.34 10.64 25.34
N GLY A 111 7.25 9.53 24.60
CA GLY A 111 6.04 9.07 23.96
C GLY A 111 5.62 9.94 22.76
N GLU A 112 6.41 10.94 22.39
CA GLU A 112 6.14 11.79 21.23
C GLU A 112 6.34 11.04 19.90
N TRP A 113 5.61 11.46 18.87
CA TRP A 113 5.77 10.89 17.55
C TRP A 113 7.10 11.31 16.92
N ILE A 114 7.83 10.33 16.41
CA ILE A 114 8.98 10.50 15.51
C ILE A 114 8.54 10.10 14.11
N GLN A 115 8.87 10.93 13.13
CA GLN A 115 8.80 10.62 11.72
C GLN A 115 10.21 10.57 11.15
N GLU A 116 10.58 9.44 10.58
CA GLU A 116 11.86 9.26 9.92
C GLU A 116 11.89 9.98 8.55
N GLU A 117 13.08 10.34 8.10
CA GLU A 117 13.28 10.89 6.76
C GLU A 117 12.74 9.90 5.70
N SER A 118 11.85 10.39 4.84
CA SER A 118 11.12 9.52 3.92
C SER A 118 10.50 10.33 2.78
N PHE A 119 9.80 9.65 1.91
CA PHE A 119 8.98 10.28 0.88
C PHE A 119 7.87 11.22 1.45
N HIS A 120 7.49 11.06 2.71
CA HIS A 120 6.53 11.93 3.40
C HIS A 120 7.16 13.13 4.12
N SER A 121 8.49 13.27 4.08
CA SER A 121 9.17 14.43 4.64
C SER A 121 8.93 15.67 3.77
N ASP A 122 8.89 16.85 4.39
CA ASP A 122 8.82 18.11 3.68
C ASP A 122 10.21 18.49 3.15
N PRO A 123 10.32 19.18 2.00
CA PRO A 123 11.62 19.56 1.43
C PRO A 123 12.50 20.39 2.36
N ASN A 124 11.92 21.12 3.31
CA ASN A 124 12.61 21.99 4.24
C ASN A 124 12.61 21.49 5.69
N SER A 125 12.08 20.27 5.92
CA SER A 125 11.99 19.67 7.25
C SER A 125 11.97 18.16 7.11
N LEU A 126 12.64 17.45 8.01
CA LEU A 126 12.57 15.97 8.06
C LEU A 126 11.16 15.49 8.40
N VAL A 127 10.35 16.33 9.05
CA VAL A 127 9.00 15.99 9.48
C VAL A 127 7.96 16.64 8.56
N GLY A 128 7.15 15.83 7.91
CA GLY A 128 5.96 16.27 7.19
C GLY A 128 4.75 16.31 8.11
N LEU A 129 4.56 17.38 8.89
CA LEU A 129 3.51 17.48 9.92
C LEU A 129 2.11 17.15 9.41
N GLY A 130 1.78 17.55 8.17
CA GLY A 130 0.51 17.21 7.52
C GLY A 130 0.35 15.69 7.31
N ASN A 131 1.42 15.03 6.87
CA ASN A 131 1.47 13.60 6.67
C ASN A 131 1.42 12.84 7.99
N LEU A 132 2.22 13.25 8.97
CA LEU A 132 2.22 12.68 10.32
C LEU A 132 0.79 12.70 10.92
N LYS A 133 0.15 13.87 10.95
CA LYS A 133 -1.20 14.03 11.49
C LYS A 133 -2.24 13.19 10.74
N ARG A 134 -2.16 13.13 9.41
CA ARG A 134 -3.07 12.31 8.58
C ARG A 134 -2.92 10.83 8.90
N ASP A 135 -1.67 10.34 9.00
CA ASP A 135 -1.37 8.93 9.05
C ASP A 135 -1.50 8.36 10.47
N THR A 136 -1.20 9.15 11.51
CA THR A 136 -1.25 8.70 12.91
C THR A 136 -2.50 9.19 13.67
N GLY A 137 -3.14 10.28 13.21
CA GLY A 137 -4.19 10.96 13.97
C GLY A 137 -5.53 10.22 14.06
N ARG A 138 -5.79 9.22 13.22
CA ARG A 138 -7.04 8.44 13.23
C ARG A 138 -6.87 6.98 13.62
N THR A 139 -5.69 6.45 13.44
CA THR A 139 -5.36 5.04 13.69
C THR A 139 -3.86 4.85 13.74
N GLU A 140 -3.42 3.96 14.60
CA GLU A 140 -2.03 3.52 14.66
C GLU A 140 -1.82 2.18 13.94
N LYS A 141 -2.86 1.61 13.35
CA LYS A 141 -2.81 0.33 12.67
C LYS A 141 -1.96 0.36 11.39
N VAL A 142 -1.14 -0.66 11.24
CA VAL A 142 -0.44 -1.05 10.01
C VAL A 142 -1.05 -2.36 9.53
N LEU A 143 -1.45 -2.42 8.26
CA LEU A 143 -1.98 -3.64 7.65
C LEU A 143 -0.85 -4.38 6.96
N ILE A 144 -0.78 -5.70 7.15
CA ILE A 144 0.25 -6.57 6.60
C ILE A 144 -0.44 -7.70 5.85
N GLY A 145 -0.03 -7.91 4.60
CA GLY A 145 -0.51 -8.99 3.74
C GLY A 145 0.66 -9.82 3.24
N ARG A 146 0.62 -11.14 3.48
CA ARG A 146 1.56 -12.12 2.92
C ARG A 146 1.02 -12.70 1.63
N GLU A 147 -0.30 -12.80 1.54
CA GLU A 147 -0.99 -13.15 0.31
C GLU A 147 -1.35 -11.87 -0.46
N TYR A 148 -0.59 -11.59 -1.52
CA TYR A 148 -0.76 -10.41 -2.36
C TYR A 148 -0.16 -10.60 -3.74
N ALA A 149 -0.57 -9.77 -4.68
CA ALA A 149 0.14 -9.54 -5.94
C ALA A 149 0.20 -8.03 -6.23
N TYR A 150 1.34 -7.57 -6.69
CA TYR A 150 1.57 -6.18 -7.03
C TYR A 150 2.17 -6.08 -8.44
N TRP A 151 1.37 -5.55 -9.37
CA TRP A 151 1.73 -5.40 -10.79
C TRP A 151 2.26 -4.01 -11.15
N GLY A 152 2.07 -3.01 -10.28
CA GLY A 152 2.60 -1.67 -10.48
C GLY A 152 2.26 -1.08 -11.84
N GLY A 153 3.31 -0.75 -12.61
CA GLY A 153 3.19 -0.17 -13.95
C GLY A 153 2.61 -1.10 -15.02
N PHE A 154 2.52 -2.40 -14.76
CA PHE A 154 1.90 -3.43 -15.61
C PHE A 154 0.55 -3.88 -15.05
N ALA A 155 -0.20 -2.92 -14.54
CA ALA A 155 -1.50 -3.12 -13.94
C ALA A 155 -2.40 -4.06 -14.74
N LEU A 156 -3.13 -4.93 -14.02
CA LEU A 156 -3.96 -5.98 -14.59
C LEU A 156 -5.39 -5.48 -14.88
N ALA A 157 -5.88 -5.69 -16.10
CA ALA A 157 -7.27 -5.41 -16.43
C ALA A 157 -8.18 -6.53 -15.87
N PRO A 158 -9.15 -6.20 -15.00
CA PRO A 158 -10.11 -7.21 -14.53
C PRO A 158 -11.07 -7.60 -15.67
N PRO A 159 -11.59 -8.85 -15.67
CA PRO A 159 -12.65 -9.27 -16.58
C PRO A 159 -13.88 -8.35 -16.54
N GLU A 160 -14.58 -8.22 -17.67
CA GLU A 160 -15.72 -7.32 -17.83
C GLU A 160 -16.80 -7.49 -16.76
N ARG A 161 -17.09 -8.73 -16.35
CA ARG A 161 -18.07 -9.03 -15.29
C ARG A 161 -17.77 -8.37 -13.94
N PHE A 162 -16.52 -7.94 -13.71
CA PHE A 162 -16.11 -7.25 -12.48
C PHE A 162 -16.03 -5.73 -12.63
N HIS A 163 -16.38 -5.17 -13.79
CA HIS A 163 -16.23 -3.73 -14.02
C HIS A 163 -17.06 -2.87 -13.05
N CYS A 164 -18.20 -3.36 -12.55
CA CYS A 164 -18.97 -2.66 -11.52
C CYS A 164 -18.25 -2.57 -10.16
N LEU A 165 -17.24 -3.40 -9.93
CA LEU A 165 -16.39 -3.35 -8.72
C LEU A 165 -15.20 -2.40 -8.87
N ILE A 166 -14.94 -1.87 -10.07
CA ILE A 166 -13.85 -0.93 -10.29
C ILE A 166 -14.14 0.38 -9.55
N LYS A 167 -13.19 0.80 -8.72
CA LYS A 167 -13.27 2.10 -8.06
C LYS A 167 -12.76 3.19 -9.00
N GLY A 168 -13.66 4.09 -9.37
CA GLY A 168 -13.33 5.32 -10.09
C GLY A 168 -13.25 6.53 -9.16
N GLY A 169 -12.37 7.49 -9.50
CA GLY A 169 -12.23 8.75 -8.75
C GLY A 169 -11.57 8.61 -7.38
N ILE A 170 -11.43 9.76 -6.72
CA ILE A 170 -10.76 9.88 -5.41
C ILE A 170 -11.62 9.27 -4.30
N GLY A 171 -10.96 8.82 -3.23
CA GLY A 171 -11.60 8.25 -2.04
C GLY A 171 -11.56 6.73 -2.00
N GLU A 172 -12.18 6.19 -0.98
CA GLU A 172 -12.21 4.76 -0.67
C GLU A 172 -13.64 4.25 -0.75
N GLN A 173 -13.81 2.97 -1.08
CA GLN A 173 -15.11 2.30 -1.09
C GLN A 173 -14.95 0.90 -0.52
N TYR A 174 -15.89 0.50 0.33
CA TYR A 174 -15.89 -0.84 0.97
C TYR A 174 -17.24 -1.55 0.87
N SER A 175 -18.31 -0.82 0.50
CA SER A 175 -19.61 -1.43 0.26
C SER A 175 -19.65 -2.09 -1.12
N VAL A 176 -20.18 -3.29 -1.17
CA VAL A 176 -20.54 -4.02 -2.38
C VAL A 176 -21.91 -4.59 -2.14
N ASP A 177 -22.87 -4.23 -2.98
CA ASP A 177 -24.26 -4.65 -2.82
C ASP A 177 -24.46 -6.12 -3.21
N ASP A 178 -23.66 -6.61 -4.16
CA ASP A 178 -23.66 -8.00 -4.61
C ASP A 178 -22.54 -8.78 -3.90
N GLU A 179 -22.89 -9.44 -2.80
CA GLU A 179 -21.98 -10.28 -2.02
C GLU A 179 -21.45 -11.47 -2.82
N ALA A 180 -22.26 -12.07 -3.70
CA ALA A 180 -21.82 -13.22 -4.50
C ALA A 180 -20.78 -12.78 -5.52
N LEU A 181 -20.97 -11.64 -6.21
CA LEU A 181 -20.00 -11.08 -7.14
C LEU A 181 -18.71 -10.64 -6.43
N LYS A 182 -18.81 -10.12 -5.20
CA LYS A 182 -17.64 -9.78 -4.38
C LYS A 182 -16.79 -11.02 -4.10
N GLU A 183 -17.41 -12.11 -3.65
CA GLU A 183 -16.70 -13.35 -3.36
C GLU A 183 -16.12 -13.99 -4.64
N GLU A 184 -16.82 -13.92 -5.77
CA GLU A 184 -16.30 -14.36 -7.06
C GLU A 184 -15.06 -13.56 -7.49
N PHE A 185 -15.09 -12.24 -7.29
CA PHE A 185 -13.95 -11.38 -7.59
C PHE A 185 -12.74 -11.70 -6.70
N ILE A 186 -12.96 -11.90 -5.40
CA ILE A 186 -11.91 -12.29 -4.46
C ILE A 186 -11.32 -13.65 -4.84
N ALA A 187 -12.16 -14.62 -5.16
CA ALA A 187 -11.72 -15.94 -5.61
C ALA A 187 -10.88 -15.83 -6.90
N TRP A 188 -11.33 -15.02 -7.85
CA TRP A 188 -10.57 -14.77 -9.08
C TRP A 188 -9.20 -14.14 -8.79
N LEU A 189 -9.09 -13.13 -7.91
CA LEU A 189 -7.81 -12.55 -7.51
C LEU A 189 -6.86 -13.59 -6.91
N LYS A 190 -7.39 -14.46 -6.05
CA LYS A 190 -6.65 -15.53 -5.39
C LYS A 190 -6.26 -16.69 -6.33
N ASP A 191 -6.95 -16.87 -7.44
CA ASP A 191 -6.65 -17.90 -8.45
C ASP A 191 -5.61 -17.44 -9.49
N LEU A 192 -5.31 -16.15 -9.55
CA LEU A 192 -4.25 -15.63 -10.43
C LEU A 192 -2.90 -16.28 -10.09
N PRO A 193 -2.05 -16.56 -11.10
CA PRO A 193 -0.75 -17.19 -10.87
C PRO A 193 0.26 -16.27 -10.20
N ASP A 194 0.10 -14.96 -10.37
CA ASP A 194 1.04 -13.96 -9.87
C ASP A 194 0.93 -13.81 -8.35
N ARG A 195 2.09 -13.76 -7.68
CA ARG A 195 2.21 -13.53 -6.25
C ARG A 195 3.38 -12.62 -5.93
N GLY A 196 3.23 -11.85 -4.86
CA GLY A 196 4.28 -10.98 -4.37
C GLY A 196 4.50 -9.75 -5.25
N PHE A 197 5.71 -9.27 -5.27
CA PHE A 197 6.15 -8.15 -6.11
C PHE A 197 6.43 -8.65 -7.52
N VAL A 198 5.58 -8.30 -8.49
CA VAL A 198 5.62 -8.79 -9.87
C VAL A 198 6.35 -7.78 -10.77
N HIS A 199 6.03 -6.49 -10.63
CA HIS A 199 6.59 -5.45 -11.47
C HIS A 199 6.76 -4.12 -10.73
N ASP A 200 7.65 -3.27 -11.26
CA ASP A 200 7.98 -1.96 -10.70
C ASP A 200 6.77 -1.02 -10.58
N PRO A 201 6.76 -0.17 -9.55
CA PRO A 201 5.78 0.90 -9.40
C PRO A 201 5.63 1.77 -10.64
N ALA A 202 4.40 2.18 -10.96
CA ALA A 202 4.10 2.93 -12.17
C ALA A 202 4.84 4.28 -12.26
N ASP A 203 5.04 4.96 -11.14
CA ASP A 203 5.74 6.25 -11.10
C ASP A 203 7.24 6.12 -11.42
N TRP A 204 7.87 4.96 -11.17
CA TRP A 204 9.31 4.81 -11.36
C TRP A 204 9.75 5.03 -12.80
N SER A 205 8.99 4.52 -13.76
CA SER A 205 9.29 4.70 -15.19
C SER A 205 8.61 5.93 -15.81
N ARG A 206 7.62 6.54 -15.14
CA ARG A 206 6.75 7.57 -15.70
C ARG A 206 6.94 8.94 -15.05
N ASP A 207 7.45 9.00 -13.81
CA ASP A 207 7.83 10.26 -13.16
C ASP A 207 9.20 10.71 -13.69
N PRO A 208 9.31 11.88 -14.36
CA PRO A 208 10.58 12.36 -14.92
C PRO A 208 11.69 12.49 -13.88
N LYS A 209 11.35 12.87 -12.65
CA LYS A 209 12.33 13.04 -11.56
C LYS A 209 12.91 11.69 -11.13
N LEU A 210 12.06 10.66 -10.97
CA LEU A 210 12.51 9.31 -10.62
C LEU A 210 13.26 8.67 -11.79
N LYS A 211 12.81 8.87 -13.02
CA LYS A 211 13.50 8.40 -14.23
C LYS A 211 14.92 8.94 -14.34
N GLN A 212 15.14 10.19 -13.94
CA GLN A 212 16.48 10.79 -13.94
C GLN A 212 17.39 10.17 -12.88
N LEU A 213 16.86 9.82 -11.70
CA LEU A 213 17.60 9.07 -10.67
C LEU A 213 18.02 7.68 -11.18
N PHE A 214 17.13 6.95 -11.85
CA PHE A 214 17.46 5.66 -12.47
C PHE A 214 18.57 5.74 -13.52
N GLN A 215 18.61 6.80 -14.32
CA GLN A 215 19.65 6.98 -15.32
C GLN A 215 21.02 7.27 -14.68
N LEU A 216 21.04 8.00 -13.57
CA LEU A 216 22.26 8.29 -12.81
C LEU A 216 22.81 7.04 -12.08
N GLU A 217 21.96 6.14 -11.60
CA GLU A 217 22.39 4.88 -10.99
C GLU A 217 22.96 3.91 -12.03
N ARG A 218 22.34 3.79 -13.20
CA ARG A 218 22.85 2.95 -14.31
C ARG A 218 24.15 3.47 -14.92
N ALA A 219 24.42 4.76 -14.84
CA ALA A 219 25.68 5.35 -15.32
C ALA A 219 26.84 5.16 -14.35
N LYS A 220 26.59 4.66 -13.13
CA LYS A 220 27.61 4.39 -12.10
C LYS A 220 27.97 2.90 -12.00
N CYS A 221 27.29 2.03 -12.73
CA CYS A 221 27.64 0.61 -12.92
C CYS A 221 28.29 0.39 -14.29
#